data_547d7c8ff350a51c1f2c5c659a2cb6c7
#
_entry.id   547d7c8ff350a51c1f2c5c659a2cb6c7
#
_cell.length_a   1.000
_cell.length_b   1.000
_cell.length_c   1.000
_cell.angle_alpha   90.00
_cell.angle_beta   90.00
_cell.angle_gamma   90.00
#
_symmetry.space_group_name_H-M   'P 1'
#
loop_
_entity.id
_entity.type
_entity.pdbx_description
1 polymer ?
#
loop_
_entity_poly.entity_id
_entity_poly.type
_entity_poly.pdbx_seq_one_letter_code
_entity_poly.pdbx_strand_id
1 'polypeptide(L)'
;MKVLTLTFVLFVPYVISQNIAQFTPLIAAHQACASRTGIQPDLVSGMLQGRFPNNPALADHLFCIHKRLGIQDSDGSINTNRIGQLAGIIAPNASPERIQEVINVCAVQKGSPGATALDMDRCLYNQAGGALG
;
A
#
# COMPACT_ATOMS: atom_id res chain seq x y z
N MET A 1 32.71 -26.92 -3.01
CA MET A 1 32.34 -25.71 -3.76
C MET A 1 31.08 -25.85 -4.58
N LYS A 2 30.88 -26.94 -5.33
CA LYS A 2 29.66 -27.15 -6.12
C LYS A 2 28.39 -27.27 -5.26
N VAL A 3 28.48 -27.83 -4.07
CA VAL A 3 27.34 -28.02 -3.15
C VAL A 3 26.85 -26.68 -2.57
N LEU A 4 27.76 -25.77 -2.26
CA LEU A 4 27.43 -24.42 -1.74
C LEU A 4 26.70 -23.56 -2.79
N THR A 5 27.11 -23.67 -4.05
CA THR A 5 26.49 -22.94 -5.15
C THR A 5 25.07 -23.45 -5.44
N LEU A 6 24.85 -24.75 -5.34
CA LEU A 6 23.54 -25.35 -5.52
C LEU A 6 22.56 -24.96 -4.40
N THR A 7 23.04 -24.92 -3.16
CA THR A 7 22.23 -24.51 -2.00
C THR A 7 21.78 -23.05 -2.13
N PHE A 8 22.67 -22.18 -2.59
CA PHE A 8 22.36 -20.77 -2.80
C PHE A 8 21.28 -20.57 -3.88
N VAL A 9 21.39 -21.27 -5.01
CA VAL A 9 20.42 -21.18 -6.11
C VAL A 9 19.03 -21.67 -5.70
N LEU A 10 18.95 -22.70 -4.83
CA LEU A 10 17.66 -23.19 -4.33
C LEU A 10 17.02 -22.26 -3.29
N PHE A 11 17.81 -21.44 -2.59
CA PHE A 11 17.33 -20.55 -1.53
C PHE A 11 16.72 -19.26 -2.08
N VAL A 12 17.26 -18.72 -3.18
CA VAL A 12 16.80 -17.46 -3.77
C VAL A 12 15.33 -17.50 -4.22
N PRO A 13 14.83 -18.52 -4.94
CA PRO A 13 13.41 -18.58 -5.31
C PRO A 13 12.46 -18.61 -4.12
N TYR A 14 12.87 -19.27 -3.04
CA TYR A 14 12.05 -19.35 -1.82
C TYR A 14 11.87 -17.98 -1.16
N VAL A 15 12.95 -17.19 -1.04
CA VAL A 15 12.89 -15.84 -0.46
C VAL A 15 12.04 -14.89 -1.31
N ILE A 16 12.18 -14.96 -2.64
CA ILE A 16 11.37 -14.16 -3.56
C ILE A 16 9.89 -14.52 -3.43
N SER A 17 9.56 -15.81 -3.35
CA SER A 17 8.18 -16.28 -3.20
C SER A 17 7.53 -15.78 -1.91
N GLN A 18 8.27 -15.75 -0.80
CA GLN A 18 7.75 -15.24 0.47
C GLN A 18 7.44 -13.75 0.40
N ASN A 19 8.33 -12.96 -0.20
CA ASN A 19 8.13 -11.52 -0.35
C ASN A 19 6.91 -11.21 -1.23
N ILE A 20 6.76 -11.93 -2.33
CA ILE A 20 5.60 -11.78 -3.23
C ILE A 20 4.31 -12.15 -2.50
N ALA A 21 4.30 -13.22 -1.71
CA ALA A 21 3.12 -13.68 -0.97
C ALA A 21 2.63 -12.62 0.02
N GLN A 22 3.52 -11.86 0.67
CA GLN A 22 3.16 -10.79 1.59
C GLN A 22 2.41 -9.65 0.91
N PHE A 23 2.72 -9.36 -0.36
CA PHE A 23 2.10 -8.28 -1.12
C PHE A 23 0.92 -8.75 -1.98
N THR A 24 0.60 -10.04 -1.99
CA THR A 24 -0.48 -10.59 -2.82
C THR A 24 -1.83 -9.88 -2.61
N PRO A 25 -2.29 -9.59 -1.37
CA PRO A 25 -3.56 -8.88 -1.18
C PRO A 25 -3.56 -7.48 -1.81
N LEU A 26 -2.44 -6.77 -1.73
CA LEU A 26 -2.31 -5.43 -2.34
C LEU A 26 -2.38 -5.52 -3.87
N ILE A 27 -1.67 -6.47 -4.46
CA ILE A 27 -1.66 -6.69 -5.90
C ILE A 27 -3.06 -7.08 -6.39
N ALA A 28 -3.72 -8.00 -5.70
CA ALA A 28 -5.07 -8.45 -6.04
C ALA A 28 -6.08 -7.30 -5.96
N ALA A 29 -6.01 -6.47 -4.92
CA ALA A 29 -6.87 -5.31 -4.76
C ALA A 29 -6.65 -4.31 -5.89
N HIS A 30 -5.40 -4.02 -6.24
CA HIS A 30 -5.05 -3.13 -7.33
C HIS A 30 -5.61 -3.64 -8.67
N GLN A 31 -5.41 -4.91 -9.00
CA GLN A 31 -5.87 -5.51 -10.24
C GLN A 31 -7.39 -5.48 -10.36
N ALA A 32 -8.09 -5.84 -9.29
CA ALA A 32 -9.54 -5.82 -9.27
C ALA A 32 -10.10 -4.40 -9.42
N CYS A 33 -9.48 -3.43 -8.75
CA CYS A 33 -9.89 -2.03 -8.87
C CYS A 33 -9.54 -1.44 -10.23
N ALA A 34 -8.39 -1.79 -10.81
CA ALA A 34 -8.02 -1.32 -12.14
C ALA A 34 -9.03 -1.74 -13.21
N SER A 35 -9.55 -2.97 -13.12
CA SER A 35 -10.60 -3.46 -14.02
C SER A 35 -11.90 -2.66 -13.90
N ARG A 36 -12.24 -2.16 -12.71
CA ARG A 36 -13.47 -1.42 -12.45
C ARG A 36 -13.35 0.06 -12.76
N THR A 37 -12.21 0.66 -12.42
CA THR A 37 -12.01 2.11 -12.53
C THR A 37 -11.46 2.53 -13.88
N GLY A 38 -10.83 1.60 -14.63
CA GLY A 38 -10.18 1.91 -15.89
C GLY A 38 -9.01 2.88 -15.75
N ILE A 39 -8.35 2.89 -14.59
CA ILE A 39 -7.25 3.83 -14.33
C ILE A 39 -6.13 3.68 -15.35
N GLN A 40 -5.59 4.80 -15.79
CA GLN A 40 -4.50 4.82 -16.76
C GLN A 40 -3.19 4.33 -16.11
N PRO A 41 -2.40 3.50 -16.81
CA PRO A 41 -1.13 2.98 -16.27
C PRO A 41 -0.15 4.06 -15.83
N ASP A 42 -0.14 5.22 -16.48
CA ASP A 42 0.76 6.32 -16.14
C ASP A 42 0.49 6.87 -14.74
N LEU A 43 -0.78 6.95 -14.32
CA LEU A 43 -1.14 7.38 -12.97
C LEU A 43 -0.65 6.38 -11.93
N VAL A 44 -0.75 5.09 -12.23
CA VAL A 44 -0.26 4.02 -11.34
C VAL A 44 1.26 4.08 -11.21
N SER A 45 1.96 4.20 -12.33
CA SER A 45 3.43 4.34 -12.34
C SER A 45 3.87 5.56 -11.56
N GLY A 46 3.17 6.68 -11.72
CA GLY A 46 3.45 7.90 -10.96
C GLY A 46 3.30 7.72 -9.46
N MET A 47 2.23 7.05 -9.05
CA MET A 47 1.97 6.74 -7.64
C MET A 47 3.11 5.93 -7.03
N LEU A 48 3.60 4.91 -7.74
CA LEU A 48 4.72 4.09 -7.27
C LEU A 48 6.01 4.89 -7.13
N GLN A 49 6.13 6.03 -7.81
CA GLN A 49 7.26 6.95 -7.72
C GLN A 49 6.98 8.13 -6.78
N GLY A 50 5.90 8.11 -6.03
CA GLY A 50 5.54 9.14 -5.07
C GLY A 50 4.77 10.31 -5.64
N ARG A 51 4.27 10.20 -6.87
CA ARG A 51 3.46 11.24 -7.49
C ARG A 51 1.97 10.96 -7.27
N PHE A 52 1.35 11.80 -6.46
CA PHE A 52 -0.08 11.71 -6.12
C PHE A 52 -0.78 13.02 -6.54
N PRO A 53 -1.03 13.21 -7.85
CA PRO A 53 -1.72 14.41 -8.31
C PRO A 53 -3.17 14.43 -7.85
N ASN A 54 -3.75 15.63 -7.77
CA ASN A 54 -5.17 15.80 -7.49
C ASN A 54 -6.00 15.40 -8.71
N ASN A 55 -6.14 14.10 -8.91
CA ASN A 55 -6.83 13.50 -10.04
C ASN A 55 -7.99 12.66 -9.53
N PRO A 56 -9.25 12.96 -9.95
CA PRO A 56 -10.42 12.20 -9.47
C PRO A 56 -10.37 10.72 -9.77
N ALA A 57 -9.82 10.32 -10.92
CA ALA A 57 -9.70 8.91 -11.28
C ALA A 57 -8.73 8.18 -10.35
N LEU A 58 -7.61 8.82 -10.00
CA LEU A 58 -6.66 8.26 -9.03
C LEU A 58 -7.29 8.17 -7.64
N ALA A 59 -7.98 9.21 -7.20
CA ALA A 59 -8.67 9.24 -5.91
C ALA A 59 -9.68 8.09 -5.80
N ASP A 60 -10.51 7.88 -6.81
CA ASP A 60 -11.51 6.82 -6.84
C ASP A 60 -10.86 5.43 -6.88
N HIS A 61 -9.75 5.30 -7.60
CA HIS A 61 -9.00 4.05 -7.66
C HIS A 61 -8.42 3.68 -6.29
N LEU A 62 -7.80 4.63 -5.61
CA LEU A 62 -7.24 4.42 -4.27
C LEU A 62 -8.34 4.11 -3.25
N PHE A 63 -9.48 4.77 -3.33
CA PHE A 63 -10.62 4.44 -2.46
C PHE A 63 -11.12 3.01 -2.72
N CYS A 64 -11.19 2.59 -3.97
CA CYS A 64 -11.53 1.21 -4.32
C CYS A 64 -10.58 0.21 -3.65
N ILE A 65 -9.27 0.46 -3.74
CA ILE A 65 -8.25 -0.39 -3.10
C ILE A 65 -8.42 -0.39 -1.57
N HIS A 66 -8.62 0.78 -0.98
CA HIS A 66 -8.79 0.91 0.47
C HIS A 66 -10.00 0.13 0.99
N LYS A 67 -11.12 0.15 0.25
CA LYS A 67 -12.31 -0.64 0.61
C LYS A 67 -12.01 -2.13 0.58
N ARG A 68 -11.32 -2.60 -0.45
CA ARG A 68 -10.97 -4.02 -0.57
C ARG A 68 -10.02 -4.49 0.53
N LEU A 69 -9.14 -3.63 0.96
CA LEU A 69 -8.19 -3.94 2.04
C LEU A 69 -8.77 -3.73 3.43
N GLY A 70 -9.96 -3.15 3.53
CA GLY A 70 -10.59 -2.82 4.80
C GLY A 70 -10.04 -1.58 5.47
N ILE A 71 -9.25 -0.77 4.77
CA ILE A 71 -8.68 0.48 5.28
C ILE A 71 -9.75 1.55 5.41
N GLN A 72 -10.70 1.58 4.46
CA GLN A 72 -11.86 2.46 4.50
C GLN A 72 -13.14 1.63 4.36
N ASP A 73 -14.19 2.05 5.05
CA ASP A 73 -15.51 1.48 4.90
C ASP A 73 -16.21 2.04 3.64
N SER A 74 -17.40 1.50 3.32
CA SER A 74 -18.16 1.93 2.14
C SER A 74 -18.52 3.41 2.15
N ASP A 75 -18.67 4.00 3.34
CA ASP A 75 -18.95 5.44 3.51
C ASP A 75 -17.68 6.30 3.52
N GLY A 76 -16.52 5.70 3.40
CA GLY A 76 -15.23 6.39 3.39
C GLY A 76 -14.57 6.50 4.75
N SER A 77 -15.19 6.02 5.82
CA SER A 77 -14.62 6.08 7.18
C SER A 77 -13.33 5.27 7.27
N ILE A 78 -12.32 5.82 7.92
CA ILE A 78 -11.00 5.20 8.05
C ILE A 78 -11.02 4.16 9.19
N ASN A 79 -10.50 2.96 8.91
CA ASN A 79 -10.29 1.91 9.90
C ASN A 79 -8.80 1.89 10.30
N THR A 80 -8.48 2.58 11.38
CA THR A 80 -7.09 2.71 11.85
C THR A 80 -6.50 1.40 12.33
N ASN A 81 -7.32 0.51 12.91
CA ASN A 81 -6.86 -0.81 13.33
C ASN A 81 -6.38 -1.63 12.14
N ARG A 82 -7.11 -1.56 11.04
CA ARG A 82 -6.74 -2.29 9.83
C ARG A 82 -5.45 -1.73 9.21
N ILE A 83 -5.28 -0.41 9.23
CA ILE A 83 -4.02 0.21 8.78
C ILE A 83 -2.85 -0.31 9.61
N GLY A 84 -3.00 -0.38 10.93
CA GLY A 84 -1.96 -0.91 11.81
C GLY A 84 -1.60 -2.36 11.52
N GLN A 85 -2.59 -3.20 11.26
CA GLN A 85 -2.37 -4.60 10.89
C GLN A 85 -1.59 -4.74 9.59
N LEU A 86 -1.96 -3.97 8.56
CA LEU A 86 -1.28 -4.00 7.27
C LEU A 86 0.13 -3.42 7.38
N ALA A 87 0.32 -2.38 8.16
CA ALA A 87 1.64 -1.79 8.41
C ALA A 87 2.58 -2.81 9.06
N GLY A 88 2.09 -3.62 9.98
CA GLY A 88 2.89 -4.69 10.59
C GLY A 88 3.36 -5.74 9.60
N ILE A 89 2.58 -5.98 8.54
CA ILE A 89 2.94 -6.93 7.48
C ILE A 89 3.94 -6.29 6.51
N ILE A 90 3.69 -5.04 6.09
CA ILE A 90 4.47 -4.34 5.07
C ILE A 90 5.80 -3.84 5.64
N ALA A 91 5.79 -3.37 6.87
CA ALA A 91 6.96 -2.80 7.54
C ALA A 91 7.23 -3.52 8.88
N PRO A 92 7.64 -4.80 8.84
CA PRO A 92 7.78 -5.61 10.06
C PRO A 92 8.85 -5.08 11.02
N ASN A 93 9.77 -4.25 10.53
CA ASN A 93 10.83 -3.67 11.35
C ASN A 93 10.44 -2.32 11.97
N ALA A 94 9.30 -1.75 11.60
CA ALA A 94 8.82 -0.51 12.20
C ALA A 94 8.27 -0.80 13.60
N SER A 95 8.60 0.06 14.57
CA SER A 95 8.08 -0.08 15.92
C SER A 95 6.58 0.21 15.96
N PRO A 96 5.82 -0.40 16.90
CA PRO A 96 4.40 -0.08 17.07
C PRO A 96 4.16 1.43 17.30
N GLU A 97 5.04 2.08 18.03
CA GLU A 97 4.97 3.52 18.30
C GLU A 97 5.11 4.33 17.02
N ARG A 98 6.03 3.96 16.14
CA ARG A 98 6.22 4.64 14.86
C ARG A 98 5.01 4.44 13.96
N ILE A 99 4.46 3.23 13.91
CA ILE A 99 3.25 2.93 13.14
C ILE A 99 2.09 3.80 13.64
N GLN A 100 1.89 3.89 14.94
CA GLN A 100 0.82 4.71 15.53
C GLN A 100 1.02 6.19 15.24
N GLU A 101 2.26 6.68 15.31
CA GLU A 101 2.59 8.07 14.96
C GLU A 101 2.19 8.40 13.52
N VAL A 102 2.55 7.52 12.59
CA VAL A 102 2.22 7.70 11.16
C VAL A 102 0.70 7.66 10.95
N ILE A 103 -0.01 6.76 11.61
CA ILE A 103 -1.47 6.70 11.54
C ILE A 103 -2.08 8.00 12.04
N ASN A 104 -1.61 8.52 13.17
CA ASN A 104 -2.12 9.76 13.76
C ASN A 104 -1.94 10.96 12.82
N VAL A 105 -0.84 10.99 12.07
CA VAL A 105 -0.56 12.08 11.12
C VAL A 105 -1.33 11.92 9.81
N CYS A 106 -1.45 10.69 9.30
CA CYS A 106 -1.92 10.42 7.94
C CYS A 106 -3.39 10.01 7.85
N ALA A 107 -3.95 9.38 8.88
CA ALA A 107 -5.33 8.90 8.85
C ALA A 107 -6.31 10.04 9.19
N VAL A 108 -6.44 10.99 8.28
CA VAL A 108 -7.28 12.19 8.45
C VAL A 108 -8.41 12.17 7.44
N GLN A 109 -9.63 12.28 7.94
CA GLN A 109 -10.85 12.33 7.13
C GLN A 109 -10.89 13.63 6.32
N LYS A 110 -11.13 13.54 5.01
CA LYS A 110 -11.28 14.69 4.11
C LYS A 110 -12.74 14.82 3.64
N GLY A 111 -13.00 15.71 2.69
CA GLY A 111 -14.34 16.04 2.24
C GLY A 111 -15.05 14.95 1.43
N SER A 112 -14.30 13.95 0.93
CA SER A 112 -14.87 12.82 0.20
C SER A 112 -14.03 11.57 0.45
N PRO A 113 -14.60 10.36 0.22
CA PRO A 113 -13.84 9.12 0.36
C PRO A 113 -12.59 9.05 -0.49
N GLY A 114 -12.68 9.49 -1.74
CA GLY A 114 -11.54 9.51 -2.66
C GLY A 114 -10.46 10.50 -2.24
N ALA A 115 -10.85 11.70 -1.81
CA ALA A 115 -9.91 12.70 -1.30
C ALA A 115 -9.20 12.20 -0.05
N THR A 116 -9.91 11.50 0.83
CA THR A 116 -9.34 10.87 2.02
C THR A 116 -8.30 9.82 1.63
N ALA A 117 -8.63 8.96 0.67
CA ALA A 117 -7.72 7.91 0.20
C ALA A 117 -6.46 8.49 -0.42
N LEU A 118 -6.61 9.46 -1.31
CA LEU A 118 -5.49 10.10 -2.00
C LEU A 118 -4.55 10.82 -1.04
N ASP A 119 -5.10 11.61 -0.14
CA ASP A 119 -4.32 12.37 0.85
C ASP A 119 -3.60 11.44 1.82
N MET A 120 -4.27 10.39 2.26
CA MET A 120 -3.69 9.39 3.16
C MET A 120 -2.51 8.68 2.51
N ASP A 121 -2.64 8.22 1.27
CA ASP A 121 -1.55 7.52 0.58
C ASP A 121 -0.38 8.44 0.29
N ARG A 122 -0.65 9.70 -0.07
CA ARG A 122 0.40 10.71 -0.23
C ARG A 122 1.16 10.91 1.08
N CYS A 123 0.44 11.03 2.18
CA CYS A 123 1.03 11.19 3.51
C CYS A 123 1.84 9.95 3.92
N LEU A 124 1.28 8.76 3.74
CA LEU A 124 1.97 7.49 4.07
C LEU A 124 3.25 7.34 3.28
N TYR A 125 3.22 7.65 1.98
CA TYR A 125 4.42 7.62 1.15
C TYR A 125 5.50 8.58 1.67
N ASN A 126 5.10 9.81 2.00
CA ASN A 126 6.05 10.82 2.49
C ASN A 126 6.64 10.43 3.85
N GLN A 127 5.83 9.86 4.75
CA GLN A 127 6.32 9.39 6.05
C GLN A 127 7.25 8.18 5.93
N ALA A 128 6.99 7.30 4.97
CA ALA A 128 7.77 6.10 4.73
C ALA A 128 8.90 6.30 3.72
N GLY A 129 8.98 7.47 3.07
CA GLY A 129 9.84 7.72 1.93
C GLY A 129 11.31 7.41 2.15
N GLY A 130 11.80 7.57 3.38
CA GLY A 130 13.15 7.17 3.74
C GLY A 130 13.33 5.68 3.95
N ALA A 131 12.26 4.95 4.26
CA ALA A 131 12.30 3.51 4.54
C ALA A 131 12.11 2.64 3.29
N LEU A 132 11.47 3.20 2.26
CA LEU A 132 11.23 2.51 0.99
C LEU A 132 12.16 2.96 -0.12
N GLY A 133 12.89 4.03 0.14
CA GLY A 133 13.84 4.60 -0.81
C GLY A 133 15.16 3.87 -0.86
#